data_6e6ae80c6a254d0dfa84b5c6a8f15801
#
_entry.id   6e6ae80c6a254d0dfa84b5c6a8f15801
#
_cell.length_a   1.000
_cell.length_b   1.000
_cell.length_c   1.000
_cell.angle_alpha   90.00
_cell.angle_beta   90.00
_cell.angle_gamma   90.00
#
_symmetry.space_group_name_H-M   'P 1'
#
loop_
_entity.id
_entity.type
_entity.pdbx_description
1 polymer ?
#
loop_
_entity_poly.entity_id
_entity_poly.type
_entity_poly.pdbx_seq_one_letter_code
_entity_poly.pdbx_strand_id
1 'polypeptide(L)'
;MKVGSAPFILHIVVAGLAACATGRPDASSAVRGRSASRASAMPGPGPHARADAASANAACEGCHAEAAKTWRSSLHAQAWSDPVFQRSFAEEPATFCRDCHAPETATPALGVGCVTCHDPSGTGVVLASTAAPDALEAIPHRVLRDPAFAGDLACASCHEFAFPDAAQPGGGVTTMQRTISEHASSRFADRTCASCHMPKLARGARGHGFAVATDPALLRRALVASATRSDESVAFDLGPGEVGHAFPTGDLLRRLVIVAEVVADDHQLLAHEARALGRHFRFEAGAHGGKVQREISDDRVQGGFQQVVLQLGPLARSQVITWRIEWQRVQSMHGEDAVIADAVVVAEGRLLPEKRGASR
;
A
#
# COMPACT_ATOMS: atom_id res chain seq x y z
N MET A 1 -44.03 -36.81 40.40
CA MET A 1 -43.77 -35.91 41.53
C MET A 1 -43.08 -34.66 40.98
N LYS A 2 -43.80 -33.53 40.96
CA LYS A 2 -43.31 -32.22 40.52
C LYS A 2 -42.72 -31.51 41.74
N VAL A 3 -41.55 -30.95 41.65
CA VAL A 3 -41.03 -29.98 42.60
C VAL A 3 -40.69 -28.73 41.82
N GLY A 4 -41.42 -27.65 42.07
CA GLY A 4 -41.19 -26.36 41.50
C GLY A 4 -40.17 -25.56 42.31
N SER A 5 -39.41 -24.75 41.65
CA SER A 5 -38.53 -23.75 42.24
C SER A 5 -38.95 -22.36 41.77
N ALA A 6 -39.26 -21.48 42.72
CA ALA A 6 -39.65 -20.09 42.52
C ALA A 6 -38.42 -19.18 42.34
N PRO A 7 -38.54 -18.04 41.63
CA PRO A 7 -37.43 -17.11 41.50
C PRO A 7 -37.40 -16.08 42.62
N PHE A 8 -36.19 -15.82 43.16
CA PHE A 8 -35.92 -14.73 44.10
C PHE A 8 -35.79 -13.42 43.31
N ILE A 9 -36.62 -12.43 43.63
CA ILE A 9 -36.52 -11.06 43.15
C ILE A 9 -35.71 -10.26 44.16
N LEU A 10 -34.53 -9.77 43.73
CA LEU A 10 -33.70 -8.88 44.54
C LEU A 10 -33.97 -7.42 44.12
N HIS A 11 -34.60 -6.66 45.04
CA HIS A 11 -34.83 -5.22 44.86
C HIS A 11 -33.58 -4.46 45.29
N ILE A 12 -32.92 -3.77 44.34
CA ILE A 12 -31.86 -2.80 44.64
C ILE A 12 -32.47 -1.40 44.62
N VAL A 13 -32.49 -0.78 45.79
CA VAL A 13 -32.84 0.63 45.99
C VAL A 13 -31.61 1.48 45.59
N VAL A 14 -31.75 2.31 44.57
CA VAL A 14 -30.74 3.29 44.18
C VAL A 14 -31.10 4.63 44.80
N ALA A 15 -30.31 5.04 45.79
CA ALA A 15 -30.37 6.40 46.37
C ALA A 15 -29.70 7.38 45.45
N GLY A 16 -30.42 8.38 44.97
CA GLY A 16 -29.88 9.47 44.15
C GLY A 16 -29.07 10.45 44.98
N LEU A 17 -27.85 10.69 44.57
CA LEU A 17 -27.04 11.83 45.00
C LEU A 17 -26.91 12.83 43.81
N ALA A 18 -27.59 13.95 43.93
CA ALA A 18 -27.45 15.08 43.03
C ALA A 18 -26.10 15.78 43.32
N ALA A 19 -25.16 15.67 42.42
CA ALA A 19 -23.92 16.45 42.44
C ALA A 19 -24.03 17.57 41.41
N CYS A 20 -23.96 18.82 41.86
CA CYS A 20 -23.80 20.01 41.02
C CYS A 20 -22.49 19.94 40.29
N ALA A 21 -22.52 19.71 38.97
CA ALA A 21 -21.34 19.80 38.09
C ALA A 21 -21.20 21.24 37.63
N THR A 22 -20.24 21.96 38.19
CA THR A 22 -19.71 23.21 37.61
C THR A 22 -18.94 22.86 36.32
N GLY A 23 -19.51 23.25 35.18
CA GLY A 23 -18.95 22.98 33.87
C GLY A 23 -17.57 23.66 33.68
N ARG A 24 -16.51 22.86 33.60
CA ARG A 24 -15.26 23.28 32.97
C ARG A 24 -15.44 23.18 31.46
N PRO A 25 -15.02 24.19 30.67
CA PRO A 25 -15.07 24.07 29.23
C PRO A 25 -14.11 22.96 28.79
N ASP A 26 -14.66 22.05 27.99
CA ASP A 26 -13.99 20.85 27.52
C ASP A 26 -12.84 21.21 26.58
N ALA A 27 -11.59 21.05 27.02
CA ALA A 27 -10.39 21.25 26.21
C ALA A 27 -10.29 20.28 25.00
N SER A 28 -11.15 19.27 24.97
CA SER A 28 -11.22 18.25 23.93
C SER A 28 -11.76 18.79 22.59
N SER A 29 -12.65 19.78 22.59
CA SER A 29 -13.21 20.34 21.35
C SER A 29 -12.22 21.22 20.58
N ALA A 30 -11.32 21.91 21.30
CA ALA A 30 -10.28 22.76 20.69
C ALA A 30 -9.17 21.91 20.00
N VAL A 31 -8.88 20.72 20.55
CA VAL A 31 -7.89 19.79 19.95
C VAL A 31 -8.47 19.13 18.68
N ARG A 32 -9.74 18.76 18.69
CA ARG A 32 -10.40 18.18 17.49
C ARG A 32 -10.53 19.20 16.35
N GLY A 33 -10.87 20.44 16.65
CA GLY A 33 -10.97 21.51 15.64
C GLY A 33 -9.61 21.84 14.97
N ARG A 34 -8.52 21.83 15.74
CA ARG A 34 -7.17 22.04 15.20
C ARG A 34 -6.66 20.87 14.36
N SER A 35 -7.03 19.63 14.73
CA SER A 35 -6.66 18.43 13.96
C SER A 35 -7.41 18.39 12.62
N ALA A 36 -8.71 18.69 12.61
CA ALA A 36 -9.50 18.73 11.39
C ALA A 36 -9.08 19.81 10.41
N SER A 37 -8.72 21.02 10.91
CA SER A 37 -8.22 22.11 10.06
C SER A 37 -6.82 21.83 9.49
N ARG A 38 -5.96 21.11 10.23
CA ARG A 38 -4.64 20.67 9.75
C ARG A 38 -4.76 19.56 8.69
N ALA A 39 -5.63 18.58 8.89
CA ALA A 39 -5.87 17.53 7.91
C ALA A 39 -6.43 18.09 6.60
N SER A 40 -7.23 19.16 6.65
CA SER A 40 -7.76 19.85 5.47
C SER A 40 -6.71 20.65 4.67
N ALA A 41 -5.53 20.91 5.23
CA ALA A 41 -4.44 21.62 4.56
C ALA A 41 -3.39 20.68 3.96
N MET A 42 -3.48 19.38 4.23
CA MET A 42 -2.57 18.36 3.67
C MET A 42 -3.00 17.95 2.26
N PRO A 43 -2.08 17.43 1.45
CA PRO A 43 -2.41 16.85 0.14
C PRO A 43 -3.53 15.83 0.24
N GLY A 44 -4.39 15.80 -0.74
CA GLY A 44 -5.54 14.90 -0.74
C GLY A 44 -6.04 14.56 -2.13
N PRO A 45 -6.94 13.58 -2.23
CA PRO A 45 -7.61 13.25 -3.47
C PRO A 45 -8.45 14.42 -3.96
N GLY A 46 -8.68 14.49 -5.30
CA GLY A 46 -9.57 15.46 -5.92
C GLY A 46 -11.06 15.21 -5.62
N PRO A 47 -11.93 15.88 -6.37
CA PRO A 47 -11.58 16.71 -7.51
C PRO A 47 -11.05 18.10 -7.12
N HIS A 48 -9.91 18.50 -7.68
CA HIS A 48 -9.39 19.86 -7.56
C HIS A 48 -9.77 20.67 -8.80
N ALA A 49 -10.52 21.73 -8.63
CA ALA A 49 -11.04 22.55 -9.75
C ALA A 49 -10.06 23.67 -10.17
N ARG A 50 -8.77 23.41 -10.14
CA ARG A 50 -7.72 24.37 -10.48
C ARG A 50 -7.59 24.45 -12.02
N ALA A 51 -7.95 25.59 -12.59
CA ALA A 51 -7.90 25.80 -14.04
C ALA A 51 -6.46 25.95 -14.57
N ASP A 52 -5.54 26.44 -13.76
CA ASP A 52 -4.15 26.74 -14.09
C ASP A 52 -3.15 25.66 -13.66
N ALA A 53 -3.62 24.47 -13.26
CA ALA A 53 -2.77 23.39 -12.72
C ALA A 53 -1.55 23.09 -13.60
N ALA A 54 -1.73 23.01 -14.92
CA ALA A 54 -0.62 22.69 -15.84
C ALA A 54 0.44 23.81 -15.87
N SER A 55 0.04 25.09 -15.97
CA SER A 55 0.97 26.21 -16.00
C SER A 55 1.65 26.44 -14.66
N ALA A 56 0.93 26.27 -13.54
CA ALA A 56 1.51 26.36 -12.21
C ALA A 56 2.52 25.22 -11.97
N ASN A 57 2.21 24.00 -12.41
CA ASN A 57 3.17 22.88 -12.33
C ASN A 57 4.42 23.14 -13.18
N ALA A 58 4.26 23.65 -14.41
CA ALA A 58 5.38 24.00 -15.27
C ALA A 58 6.27 25.10 -14.67
N ALA A 59 5.68 26.08 -13.98
CA ALA A 59 6.43 27.12 -13.26
C ALA A 59 7.30 26.51 -12.13
N CYS A 60 6.76 25.55 -11.37
CA CYS A 60 7.56 24.80 -10.38
C CYS A 60 8.74 24.09 -11.03
N GLU A 61 8.50 23.39 -12.14
CA GLU A 61 9.51 22.62 -12.84
C GLU A 61 10.65 23.48 -13.39
N GLY A 62 10.37 24.73 -13.80
CA GLY A 62 11.36 25.67 -14.32
C GLY A 62 12.44 26.04 -13.29
N CYS A 63 12.09 26.12 -12.01
CA CYS A 63 13.02 26.45 -10.93
C CYS A 63 13.52 25.21 -10.17
N HIS A 64 12.68 24.17 -10.02
CA HIS A 64 12.98 22.93 -9.29
C HIS A 64 13.38 21.77 -10.22
N ALA A 65 14.30 22.02 -11.15
CA ALA A 65 14.64 21.11 -12.25
C ALA A 65 15.02 19.68 -11.82
N GLU A 66 15.75 19.51 -10.71
CA GLU A 66 16.15 18.17 -10.22
C GLU A 66 14.94 17.39 -9.66
N ALA A 67 14.06 18.06 -8.92
CA ALA A 67 12.82 17.46 -8.44
C ALA A 67 11.90 17.09 -9.61
N ALA A 68 11.74 18.01 -10.56
CA ALA A 68 10.96 17.81 -11.77
C ALA A 68 11.47 16.64 -12.62
N LYS A 69 12.79 16.52 -12.81
CA LYS A 69 13.41 15.42 -13.54
C LYS A 69 13.02 14.05 -12.93
N THR A 70 13.11 13.91 -11.62
CA THR A 70 12.76 12.65 -10.94
C THR A 70 11.27 12.43 -10.90
N TRP A 71 10.44 13.48 -10.71
CA TRP A 71 8.99 13.38 -10.73
C TRP A 71 8.45 12.90 -12.09
N ARG A 72 8.94 13.44 -13.21
CA ARG A 72 8.48 13.06 -14.55
C ARG A 72 8.62 11.56 -14.84
N SER A 73 9.57 10.88 -14.22
CA SER A 73 9.74 9.42 -14.33
C SER A 73 8.96 8.63 -13.30
N SER A 74 8.24 9.28 -12.39
CA SER A 74 7.53 8.62 -11.31
C SER A 74 6.16 8.09 -11.74
N LEU A 75 5.65 7.11 -11.00
CA LEU A 75 4.26 6.66 -11.13
C LEU A 75 3.25 7.75 -10.74
N HIS A 76 3.62 8.75 -9.93
CA HIS A 76 2.76 9.89 -9.64
C HIS A 76 2.53 10.75 -10.90
N ALA A 77 3.57 11.10 -11.64
CA ALA A 77 3.42 11.82 -12.90
C ALA A 77 2.64 11.01 -13.94
N GLN A 78 2.76 9.70 -13.91
CA GLN A 78 2.09 8.78 -14.84
C GLN A 78 0.75 8.24 -14.30
N ALA A 79 0.28 8.71 -13.14
CA ALA A 79 -0.84 8.08 -12.43
C ALA A 79 -2.11 7.97 -13.30
N TRP A 80 -2.39 8.96 -14.14
CA TRP A 80 -3.50 8.91 -15.09
C TRP A 80 -3.16 8.12 -16.35
N SER A 81 -1.97 8.33 -16.92
CA SER A 81 -1.57 7.76 -18.22
C SER A 81 -1.03 6.33 -18.15
N ASP A 82 -0.88 5.77 -16.97
CA ASP A 82 -0.42 4.40 -16.77
C ASP A 82 -1.32 3.40 -17.50
N PRO A 83 -0.77 2.56 -18.41
CA PRO A 83 -1.59 1.67 -19.23
C PRO A 83 -2.37 0.63 -18.42
N VAL A 84 -1.85 0.21 -17.27
CA VAL A 84 -2.53 -0.76 -16.40
C VAL A 84 -3.74 -0.09 -15.75
N PHE A 85 -3.54 1.12 -15.21
CA PHE A 85 -4.64 1.91 -14.67
C PHE A 85 -5.71 2.20 -15.73
N GLN A 86 -5.30 2.67 -16.92
CA GLN A 86 -6.25 3.03 -17.98
C GLN A 86 -7.09 1.84 -18.44
N ARG A 87 -6.51 0.63 -18.49
CA ARG A 87 -7.29 -0.56 -18.85
C ARG A 87 -8.30 -0.92 -17.76
N SER A 88 -7.87 -0.94 -16.50
CA SER A 88 -8.77 -1.22 -15.38
C SER A 88 -9.88 -0.17 -15.27
N PHE A 89 -9.54 1.11 -15.50
CA PHE A 89 -10.52 2.20 -15.51
C PHE A 89 -11.50 2.11 -16.68
N ALA A 90 -11.08 1.60 -17.84
CA ALA A 90 -11.97 1.39 -18.97
C ALA A 90 -12.97 0.25 -18.75
N GLU A 91 -12.56 -0.78 -18.00
CA GLU A 91 -13.44 -1.89 -17.61
C GLU A 91 -14.44 -1.48 -16.52
N GLU A 92 -14.01 -0.68 -15.55
CA GLU A 92 -14.83 -0.18 -14.45
C GLU A 92 -14.56 1.31 -14.19
N PRO A 93 -15.22 2.23 -14.91
CA PRO A 93 -14.94 3.68 -14.85
C PRO A 93 -15.55 4.34 -13.61
N ALA A 94 -15.06 3.97 -12.44
CA ALA A 94 -15.47 4.56 -11.18
C ALA A 94 -14.86 5.96 -11.01
N THR A 95 -15.69 6.97 -10.77
CA THR A 95 -15.25 8.37 -10.68
C THR A 95 -14.23 8.62 -9.59
N PHE A 96 -14.35 7.93 -8.44
CA PHE A 96 -13.42 8.07 -7.32
C PHE A 96 -11.98 7.64 -7.66
N CYS A 97 -11.76 6.81 -8.69
CA CYS A 97 -10.41 6.48 -9.15
C CYS A 97 -9.65 7.71 -9.61
N ARG A 98 -10.37 8.65 -10.27
CA ARG A 98 -9.80 9.90 -10.76
C ARG A 98 -9.34 10.82 -9.64
N ASP A 99 -9.98 10.74 -8.46
CA ASP A 99 -9.66 11.61 -7.34
C ASP A 99 -8.19 11.44 -6.87
N CYS A 100 -7.63 10.22 -7.01
CA CYS A 100 -6.22 9.95 -6.71
C CYS A 100 -5.33 9.94 -7.97
N HIS A 101 -5.84 9.46 -9.12
CA HIS A 101 -5.03 9.29 -10.34
C HIS A 101 -4.99 10.53 -11.24
N ALA A 102 -5.97 11.42 -11.13
CA ALA A 102 -6.06 12.68 -11.87
C ALA A 102 -6.75 13.75 -11.02
N PRO A 103 -6.21 14.10 -9.85
CA PRO A 103 -6.88 15.01 -8.90
C PRO A 103 -7.14 16.39 -9.48
N GLU A 104 -6.28 16.89 -10.38
CA GLU A 104 -6.46 18.16 -11.08
C GLU A 104 -7.39 17.95 -12.29
N THR A 105 -8.68 18.17 -12.12
CA THR A 105 -9.73 17.78 -13.08
C THR A 105 -9.61 18.47 -14.45
N ALA A 106 -9.10 19.71 -14.48
CA ALA A 106 -8.87 20.44 -15.74
C ALA A 106 -7.68 19.87 -16.54
N THR A 107 -6.80 19.11 -15.91
CA THR A 107 -5.56 18.60 -16.52
C THR A 107 -5.28 17.16 -16.08
N PRO A 108 -6.13 16.18 -16.44
CA PRO A 108 -5.96 14.79 -15.99
C PRO A 108 -4.57 14.19 -16.32
N ALA A 109 -4.02 14.58 -17.48
CA ALA A 109 -2.71 14.10 -17.94
C ALA A 109 -1.53 14.49 -17.03
N LEU A 110 -1.74 15.43 -16.11
CA LEU A 110 -0.73 15.81 -15.10
C LEU A 110 -0.49 14.68 -14.10
N GLY A 111 -1.43 13.76 -13.92
CA GLY A 111 -1.38 12.78 -12.83
C GLY A 111 -1.40 13.47 -11.47
N VAL A 112 -0.52 13.05 -10.57
CA VAL A 112 -0.29 13.70 -9.27
C VAL A 112 0.90 14.65 -9.41
N GLY A 113 0.60 15.94 -9.59
CA GLY A 113 1.58 16.98 -9.89
C GLY A 113 2.20 17.62 -8.65
N CYS A 114 3.14 18.55 -8.90
CA CYS A 114 3.74 19.37 -7.86
C CYS A 114 2.67 20.13 -7.07
N VAL A 115 1.75 20.77 -7.79
CA VAL A 115 0.67 21.58 -7.21
C VAL A 115 -0.30 20.75 -6.35
N THR A 116 -0.54 19.50 -6.71
CA THR A 116 -1.39 18.59 -5.93
C THR A 116 -0.87 18.38 -4.51
N CYS A 117 0.45 18.25 -4.38
CA CYS A 117 1.08 18.04 -3.08
C CYS A 117 1.46 19.36 -2.39
N HIS A 118 2.01 20.32 -3.15
CA HIS A 118 2.62 21.51 -2.58
C HIS A 118 1.70 22.73 -2.52
N ASP A 119 0.59 22.74 -3.25
CA ASP A 119 -0.44 23.78 -3.13
C ASP A 119 -1.86 23.17 -3.14
N PRO A 120 -2.16 22.27 -2.18
CA PRO A 120 -3.44 21.54 -2.18
C PRO A 120 -4.66 22.46 -2.03
N SER A 121 -4.46 23.65 -1.47
CA SER A 121 -5.52 24.66 -1.30
C SER A 121 -5.74 25.56 -2.51
N GLY A 122 -4.85 25.55 -3.51
CA GLY A 122 -4.93 26.42 -4.68
C GLY A 122 -4.73 27.90 -4.37
N THR A 123 -4.06 28.23 -3.27
CA THR A 123 -3.89 29.62 -2.82
C THR A 123 -2.55 30.24 -3.24
N GLY A 124 -1.69 29.50 -3.92
CA GLY A 124 -0.31 29.89 -4.23
C GLY A 124 0.63 29.92 -3.03
N VAL A 125 0.19 29.38 -1.88
CA VAL A 125 1.03 29.17 -0.70
C VAL A 125 1.58 27.77 -0.72
N VAL A 126 2.89 27.63 -0.94
CA VAL A 126 3.56 26.35 -1.08
C VAL A 126 3.75 25.67 0.27
N LEU A 127 3.20 24.50 0.42
CA LEU A 127 3.37 23.67 1.61
C LEU A 127 4.74 22.95 1.55
N ALA A 128 5.50 23.01 2.62
CA ALA A 128 6.81 22.39 2.72
C ALA A 128 7.06 21.83 4.13
N SER A 129 8.03 20.91 4.26
CA SER A 129 8.49 20.43 5.55
C SER A 129 9.24 21.53 6.31
N THR A 130 9.52 21.28 7.60
CA THR A 130 10.23 22.22 8.48
C THR A 130 11.72 22.37 8.18
N ALA A 131 12.33 21.45 7.43
CA ALA A 131 13.72 21.57 7.03
C ALA A 131 13.91 22.79 6.13
N ALA A 132 14.65 23.78 6.64
CA ALA A 132 15.06 24.94 5.84
C ALA A 132 16.24 24.54 4.94
N PRO A 133 16.32 25.05 3.71
CA PRO A 133 17.56 24.99 2.94
C PRO A 133 18.65 25.81 3.67
N ASP A 134 19.90 25.37 3.57
CA ASP A 134 21.05 25.99 4.22
C ASP A 134 21.35 27.43 3.73
N ALA A 135 20.76 27.83 2.60
CA ALA A 135 20.88 29.16 2.04
C ALA A 135 19.49 29.84 1.99
N LEU A 136 19.36 30.98 2.65
CA LEU A 136 18.22 31.90 2.53
C LEU A 136 18.35 32.71 1.24
N GLU A 137 18.36 32.09 0.09
CA GLU A 137 18.11 32.79 -1.17
C GLU A 137 16.66 33.31 -1.16
N ALA A 138 16.41 34.42 -1.82
CA ALA A 138 15.08 35.02 -1.88
C ALA A 138 14.10 34.02 -2.50
N ILE A 139 13.19 33.50 -1.69
CA ILE A 139 12.17 32.53 -2.15
C ILE A 139 11.10 33.33 -2.92
N PRO A 140 10.85 33.03 -4.19
CA PRO A 140 9.93 33.82 -5.05
C PRO A 140 8.45 33.59 -4.76
N HIS A 141 8.11 32.66 -3.87
CA HIS A 141 6.74 32.31 -3.49
C HIS A 141 6.59 32.20 -1.97
N ARG A 142 5.36 32.33 -1.48
CA ARG A 142 5.06 32.13 -0.07
C ARG A 142 5.19 30.65 0.30
N VAL A 143 5.79 30.34 1.45
CA VAL A 143 5.97 28.98 1.95
C VAL A 143 5.33 28.85 3.33
N LEU A 144 4.44 27.87 3.47
CA LEU A 144 3.94 27.40 4.76
C LEU A 144 4.72 26.15 5.14
N ARG A 145 5.46 26.22 6.25
CA ARG A 145 6.21 25.08 6.76
C ARG A 145 5.39 24.34 7.81
N ASP A 146 5.08 23.07 7.54
CA ASP A 146 4.35 22.21 8.47
C ASP A 146 5.12 20.90 8.68
N PRO A 147 5.44 20.53 9.94
CA PRO A 147 6.09 19.26 10.23
C PRO A 147 5.26 18.04 9.78
N ALA A 148 3.94 18.15 9.73
CA ALA A 148 3.06 17.10 9.26
C ALA A 148 3.25 16.76 7.76
N PHE A 149 3.70 17.74 6.95
CA PHE A 149 4.02 17.51 5.54
C PHE A 149 5.28 16.64 5.34
N ALA A 150 6.16 16.56 6.34
CA ALA A 150 7.29 15.62 6.30
C ALA A 150 6.92 14.21 6.73
N GLY A 151 5.75 14.03 7.35
CA GLY A 151 5.26 12.78 7.89
C GLY A 151 4.26 12.06 6.97
N ASP A 152 3.62 11.07 7.53
CA ASP A 152 2.69 10.19 6.83
C ASP A 152 1.40 10.91 6.37
N LEU A 153 1.02 12.00 7.04
CA LEU A 153 -0.19 12.77 6.71
C LEU A 153 -0.17 13.34 5.29
N ALA A 154 1.01 13.64 4.74
CA ALA A 154 1.13 14.09 3.35
C ALA A 154 0.74 13.01 2.33
N CYS A 155 0.78 11.74 2.72
CA CYS A 155 0.52 10.59 1.86
C CYS A 155 -0.83 9.92 2.18
N ALA A 156 -1.33 10.12 3.42
CA ALA A 156 -2.38 9.32 4.02
C ALA A 156 -3.68 9.31 3.22
N SER A 157 -4.14 10.47 2.75
CA SER A 157 -5.45 10.59 2.13
C SER A 157 -5.60 9.82 0.80
N CYS A 158 -4.49 9.54 0.12
CA CYS A 158 -4.48 8.72 -1.11
C CYS A 158 -3.98 7.29 -0.85
N HIS A 159 -3.13 7.07 0.16
CA HIS A 159 -2.55 5.77 0.48
C HIS A 159 -3.19 5.05 1.68
N GLU A 160 -4.27 5.60 2.21
CA GLU A 160 -5.14 4.98 3.22
C GLU A 160 -6.58 5.38 2.92
N PHE A 161 -7.33 4.56 2.20
CA PHE A 161 -8.73 4.87 1.97
C PHE A 161 -9.58 3.61 1.80
N ALA A 162 -10.83 3.74 2.20
CA ALA A 162 -11.86 2.72 2.01
C ALA A 162 -12.58 2.92 0.67
N PHE A 163 -13.10 1.84 0.11
CA PHE A 163 -14.05 1.97 -0.99
C PHE A 163 -15.24 2.81 -0.56
N PRO A 164 -15.81 3.64 -1.44
CA PRO A 164 -17.04 4.38 -1.15
C PRO A 164 -18.17 3.47 -0.70
N ASP A 165 -19.03 3.93 0.20
CA ASP A 165 -20.14 3.16 0.79
C ASP A 165 -21.06 2.50 -0.24
N ALA A 166 -21.25 3.15 -1.39
CA ALA A 166 -22.02 2.61 -2.51
C ALA A 166 -21.47 1.29 -3.07
N ALA A 167 -20.17 1.04 -2.88
CA ALA A 167 -19.50 -0.19 -3.29
C ALA A 167 -19.47 -1.26 -2.18
N GLN A 168 -20.07 -0.99 -0.99
CA GLN A 168 -19.98 -1.84 0.19
C GLN A 168 -21.35 -2.14 0.83
N PRO A 169 -22.29 -2.75 0.11
CA PRO A 169 -23.55 -3.15 0.73
C PRO A 169 -23.31 -4.26 1.76
N GLY A 170 -23.73 -4.03 3.01
CA GLY A 170 -23.62 -4.99 4.09
C GLY A 170 -22.72 -4.58 5.26
N GLY A 171 -22.22 -3.34 5.29
CA GLY A 171 -21.62 -2.74 6.48
C GLY A 171 -20.18 -3.14 6.82
N GLY A 172 -19.47 -3.81 5.94
CA GLY A 172 -18.03 -4.05 6.09
C GLY A 172 -17.23 -2.94 5.43
N VAL A 173 -16.21 -2.41 6.10
CA VAL A 173 -15.28 -1.45 5.49
C VAL A 173 -14.19 -2.23 4.77
N THR A 174 -14.26 -2.31 3.43
CA THR A 174 -13.15 -2.81 2.62
C THR A 174 -12.25 -1.64 2.24
N THR A 175 -11.03 -1.65 2.71
CA THR A 175 -10.04 -0.63 2.33
C THR A 175 -9.43 -0.97 0.99
N MET A 176 -9.35 0.00 0.10
CA MET A 176 -8.58 -0.16 -1.14
C MET A 176 -7.09 -0.16 -0.85
N GLN A 177 -6.63 0.83 -0.10
CA GLN A 177 -5.27 0.89 0.40
C GLN A 177 -5.27 1.11 1.91
N ARG A 178 -4.33 0.48 2.62
CA ARG A 178 -4.13 0.61 4.06
C ARG A 178 -2.64 0.72 4.43
N THR A 179 -1.87 1.30 3.52
CA THR A 179 -0.41 1.41 3.65
C THR A 179 0.02 2.19 4.89
N ILE A 180 -0.77 3.19 5.32
CA ILE A 180 -0.45 4.01 6.50
C ILE A 180 -0.67 3.22 7.80
N SER A 181 -1.79 2.51 7.94
CA SER A 181 -2.05 1.68 9.11
C SER A 181 -1.09 0.48 9.19
N GLU A 182 -0.73 -0.10 8.05
CA GLU A 182 0.33 -1.12 7.97
C GLU A 182 1.67 -0.55 8.43
N HIS A 183 2.04 0.65 7.98
CA HIS A 183 3.27 1.33 8.40
C HIS A 183 3.28 1.63 9.89
N ALA A 184 2.20 2.18 10.42
CA ALA A 184 2.08 2.49 11.85
C ALA A 184 2.23 1.24 12.75
N SER A 185 1.94 0.05 12.22
CA SER A 185 2.08 -1.23 12.93
C SER A 185 3.44 -1.92 12.69
N SER A 186 4.30 -1.33 11.85
CA SER A 186 5.58 -1.93 11.48
C SER A 186 6.72 -1.54 12.42
N ARG A 187 7.85 -2.24 12.32
CA ARG A 187 9.10 -1.87 13.03
C ARG A 187 9.72 -0.56 12.55
N PHE A 188 9.17 0.06 11.51
CA PHE A 188 9.62 1.32 10.93
C PHE A 188 8.63 2.46 11.16
N ALA A 189 7.68 2.31 12.08
CA ALA A 189 6.65 3.31 12.39
C ALA A 189 7.21 4.69 12.82
N ASP A 190 8.46 4.74 13.26
CA ASP A 190 9.18 5.97 13.61
C ASP A 190 9.81 6.68 12.40
N ARG A 191 9.82 6.05 11.23
CA ARG A 191 10.40 6.58 10.00
C ARG A 191 9.29 7.16 9.11
N THR A 192 9.59 8.28 8.44
CA THR A 192 8.62 8.88 7.50
C THR A 192 8.63 8.14 6.16
N CYS A 193 7.49 8.13 5.46
CA CYS A 193 7.38 7.59 4.08
C CYS A 193 8.45 8.19 3.17
N ALA A 194 8.65 9.50 3.26
CA ALA A 194 9.66 10.22 2.50
C ALA A 194 11.10 9.77 2.79
N SER A 195 11.39 9.19 3.96
CA SER A 195 12.74 8.73 4.28
C SER A 195 13.18 7.53 3.45
N CYS A 196 12.24 6.72 2.96
CA CYS A 196 12.48 5.56 2.11
C CYS A 196 12.13 5.85 0.64
N HIS A 197 11.01 6.53 0.37
CA HIS A 197 10.48 6.73 -0.98
C HIS A 197 10.98 7.99 -1.68
N MET A 198 11.53 8.94 -0.93
CA MET A 198 12.08 10.20 -1.46
C MET A 198 13.54 10.37 -1.02
N PRO A 199 14.50 9.71 -1.70
CA PRO A 199 15.90 9.75 -1.30
C PRO A 199 16.45 11.17 -1.32
N LYS A 200 17.39 11.46 -0.41
CA LYS A 200 18.09 12.75 -0.39
C LYS A 200 18.96 12.88 -1.65
N LEU A 201 18.79 13.98 -2.33
CA LEU A 201 19.64 14.43 -3.44
C LEU A 201 20.76 15.34 -2.93
N ALA A 202 21.63 15.77 -3.82
CA ALA A 202 22.61 16.79 -3.54
C ALA A 202 21.92 18.07 -2.99
N ARG A 203 22.61 18.83 -2.14
CA ARG A 203 22.11 20.05 -1.49
C ARG A 203 20.86 19.86 -0.62
N GLY A 204 20.63 18.65 -0.09
CA GLY A 204 19.55 18.38 0.86
C GLY A 204 18.14 18.30 0.27
N ALA A 205 17.96 18.50 -1.02
CA ALA A 205 16.69 18.28 -1.70
C ALA A 205 16.25 16.80 -1.66
N ARG A 206 14.96 16.54 -1.86
CA ARG A 206 14.41 15.20 -1.95
C ARG A 206 14.13 14.83 -3.40
N GLY A 207 14.46 13.60 -3.78
CA GLY A 207 14.05 13.02 -5.07
C GLY A 207 12.55 12.74 -5.08
N HIS A 208 11.89 13.08 -6.19
CA HIS A 208 10.46 12.88 -6.39
C HIS A 208 10.16 11.71 -7.34
N GLY A 209 11.09 10.77 -7.48
CA GLY A 209 10.89 9.55 -8.26
C GLY A 209 9.98 8.53 -7.56
N PHE A 210 9.81 8.68 -6.24
CA PHE A 210 8.99 7.78 -5.42
C PHE A 210 9.28 6.31 -5.75
N ALA A 211 10.57 5.95 -5.69
CA ALA A 211 11.07 4.64 -6.07
C ALA A 211 10.25 3.52 -5.43
N VAL A 212 9.64 2.68 -6.27
CA VAL A 212 8.76 1.58 -5.83
C VAL A 212 8.82 0.41 -6.82
N ALA A 213 7.75 0.14 -7.51
CA ALA A 213 7.56 -1.03 -8.36
C ALA A 213 8.50 -1.09 -9.58
N THR A 214 9.13 0.02 -9.93
CA THR A 214 10.08 0.11 -11.06
C THR A 214 11.54 -0.03 -10.62
N ASP A 215 11.80 -0.23 -9.31
CA ASP A 215 13.14 -0.46 -8.78
C ASP A 215 13.27 -1.91 -8.27
N PRO A 216 13.82 -2.84 -9.08
CA PRO A 216 14.01 -4.23 -8.66
C PRO A 216 14.90 -4.38 -7.42
N ALA A 217 15.85 -3.49 -7.20
CA ALA A 217 16.72 -3.54 -6.03
C ALA A 217 15.96 -3.20 -4.76
N LEU A 218 15.05 -2.22 -4.81
CA LEU A 218 14.16 -1.89 -3.69
C LEU A 218 13.23 -3.07 -3.37
N LEU A 219 12.62 -3.67 -4.39
CA LEU A 219 11.73 -4.82 -4.22
C LEU A 219 12.44 -6.02 -3.59
N ARG A 220 13.67 -6.31 -4.02
CA ARG A 220 14.47 -7.42 -3.43
C ARG A 220 14.82 -7.18 -1.97
N ARG A 221 15.08 -5.94 -1.56
CA ARG A 221 15.32 -5.61 -0.15
C ARG A 221 14.09 -5.71 0.74
N ALA A 222 12.90 -5.65 0.15
CA ALA A 222 11.62 -5.71 0.89
C ALA A 222 11.29 -7.10 1.42
N LEU A 223 11.92 -8.17 0.89
CA LEU A 223 11.64 -9.55 1.26
C LEU A 223 12.91 -10.23 1.79
N VAL A 224 12.77 -10.95 2.91
CA VAL A 224 13.71 -11.97 3.33
C VAL A 224 13.07 -13.33 3.03
N ALA A 225 13.76 -14.16 2.29
CA ALA A 225 13.27 -15.48 1.89
C ALA A 225 14.35 -16.53 2.01
N SER A 226 13.98 -17.71 2.50
CA SER A 226 14.78 -18.92 2.43
C SER A 226 13.90 -20.09 2.00
N ALA A 227 14.52 -21.11 1.39
CA ALA A 227 13.84 -22.30 0.96
C ALA A 227 14.57 -23.53 1.51
N THR A 228 13.82 -24.48 2.05
CA THR A 228 14.35 -25.73 2.60
C THR A 228 13.62 -26.91 1.94
N ARG A 229 14.38 -27.86 1.45
CA ARG A 229 13.85 -29.11 0.92
C ARG A 229 13.31 -29.97 2.07
N SER A 230 12.16 -30.55 1.86
CA SER A 230 11.65 -31.70 2.60
C SER A 230 11.35 -32.82 1.60
N ASP A 231 11.04 -34.03 2.05
CA ASP A 231 10.93 -35.23 1.19
C ASP A 231 10.28 -34.97 -0.18
N GLU A 232 9.05 -34.51 -0.21
CA GLU A 232 8.26 -34.31 -1.44
C GLU A 232 7.83 -32.86 -1.62
N SER A 233 8.42 -31.94 -0.85
CA SER A 233 8.01 -30.56 -0.78
C SER A 233 9.18 -29.59 -0.62
N VAL A 234 8.88 -28.31 -0.78
CA VAL A 234 9.75 -27.20 -0.39
C VAL A 234 9.01 -26.31 0.57
N ALA A 235 9.64 -26.04 1.72
CA ALA A 235 9.18 -25.07 2.69
C ALA A 235 9.92 -23.74 2.46
N PHE A 236 9.16 -22.67 2.32
CA PHE A 236 9.66 -21.30 2.20
C PHE A 236 9.39 -20.55 3.50
N ASP A 237 10.42 -20.02 4.13
CA ASP A 237 10.28 -19.09 5.24
C ASP A 237 10.41 -17.66 4.69
N LEU A 238 9.34 -16.87 4.80
CA LEU A 238 9.22 -15.53 4.26
C LEU A 238 9.05 -14.53 5.39
N GLY A 239 9.82 -13.45 5.36
CA GLY A 239 9.71 -12.38 6.34
C GLY A 239 9.91 -11.00 5.73
N PRO A 240 9.46 -9.94 6.43
CA PRO A 240 9.66 -8.58 5.98
C PRO A 240 11.14 -8.19 6.06
N GLY A 241 11.68 -7.74 4.93
CA GLY A 241 12.99 -7.13 4.81
C GLY A 241 12.97 -5.64 5.15
N GLU A 242 13.60 -4.80 4.36
CA GLU A 242 13.60 -3.34 4.53
C GLU A 242 12.27 -2.72 4.03
N VAL A 243 11.16 -3.09 4.63
CA VAL A 243 9.83 -2.64 4.28
C VAL A 243 9.05 -2.24 5.54
N GLY A 244 8.38 -1.08 5.48
CA GLY A 244 7.61 -0.52 6.59
C GLY A 244 6.09 -0.70 6.44
N HIS A 245 5.63 -1.61 5.61
CA HIS A 245 4.22 -1.94 5.38
C HIS A 245 4.12 -3.38 4.89
N ALA A 246 2.94 -3.91 4.67
CA ALA A 246 2.78 -5.23 4.06
C ALA A 246 3.45 -5.29 2.67
N PHE A 247 3.98 -6.45 2.33
CA PHE A 247 4.63 -6.65 1.04
C PHE A 247 3.98 -7.82 0.27
N PRO A 248 3.48 -7.52 -0.94
CA PRO A 248 3.40 -6.21 -1.59
C PRO A 248 2.27 -5.33 -1.01
N THR A 249 2.36 -4.01 -1.18
CA THR A 249 1.29 -3.05 -0.87
C THR A 249 0.88 -2.27 -2.11
N GLY A 250 -0.15 -1.45 -2.02
CA GLY A 250 -0.70 -0.64 -3.10
C GLY A 250 -2.08 -1.12 -3.55
N ASP A 251 -2.29 -1.29 -4.86
CA ASP A 251 -3.59 -1.75 -5.36
C ASP A 251 -3.92 -3.20 -4.94
N LEU A 252 -5.19 -3.58 -5.11
CA LEU A 252 -5.73 -4.85 -4.62
C LEU A 252 -5.11 -6.09 -5.25
N LEU A 253 -4.59 -5.96 -6.47
CA LEU A 253 -4.18 -7.09 -7.29
C LEU A 253 -2.67 -7.32 -7.27
N ARG A 254 -1.91 -6.59 -6.43
CA ARG A 254 -0.48 -6.85 -6.25
C ARG A 254 -0.27 -8.11 -5.43
N ARG A 255 0.64 -8.97 -5.90
CA ARG A 255 0.89 -10.25 -5.25
C ARG A 255 2.36 -10.67 -5.33
N LEU A 256 2.77 -11.56 -4.44
CA LEU A 256 3.94 -12.41 -4.62
C LEU A 256 3.49 -13.75 -5.20
N VAL A 257 4.27 -14.31 -6.09
CA VAL A 257 4.07 -15.68 -6.56
C VAL A 257 5.33 -16.48 -6.26
N ILE A 258 5.18 -17.51 -5.45
CA ILE A 258 6.22 -18.47 -5.12
C ILE A 258 6.09 -19.61 -6.13
N VAL A 259 7.17 -19.92 -6.83
CA VAL A 259 7.22 -21.00 -7.81
C VAL A 259 8.33 -21.96 -7.41
N ALA A 260 8.04 -23.25 -7.46
CA ALA A 260 9.05 -24.29 -7.31
C ALA A 260 8.88 -25.33 -8.45
N GLU A 261 10.00 -25.72 -9.02
CA GLU A 261 10.07 -26.60 -10.19
C GLU A 261 11.08 -27.72 -9.96
N VAL A 262 10.67 -28.96 -10.20
CA VAL A 262 11.59 -30.11 -10.22
C VAL A 262 12.11 -30.25 -11.64
N VAL A 263 13.43 -30.24 -11.78
CA VAL A 263 14.10 -30.22 -13.07
C VAL A 263 15.06 -31.39 -13.18
N ALA A 264 14.98 -32.13 -14.30
CA ALA A 264 15.90 -33.22 -14.62
C ALA A 264 17.28 -32.65 -15.05
N ASP A 265 18.27 -33.54 -15.16
CA ASP A 265 19.65 -33.16 -15.58
C ASP A 265 19.70 -32.57 -16.99
N ASP A 266 18.79 -32.96 -17.88
CA ASP A 266 18.62 -32.42 -19.24
C ASP A 266 17.76 -31.16 -19.30
N HIS A 267 17.46 -30.53 -18.15
CA HIS A 267 16.61 -29.35 -17.98
C HIS A 267 15.12 -29.58 -18.28
N GLN A 268 14.65 -30.83 -18.42
CA GLN A 268 13.22 -31.10 -18.56
C GLN A 268 12.50 -30.78 -17.24
N LEU A 269 11.37 -30.07 -17.35
CA LEU A 269 10.47 -29.80 -16.24
C LEU A 269 9.70 -31.09 -15.89
N LEU A 270 9.85 -31.58 -14.66
CA LEU A 270 9.24 -32.83 -14.18
C LEU A 270 8.02 -32.57 -13.28
N ALA A 271 8.06 -31.51 -12.48
CA ALA A 271 6.96 -31.07 -11.63
C ALA A 271 7.03 -29.55 -11.41
N HIS A 272 5.89 -28.95 -11.19
CA HIS A 272 5.73 -27.52 -10.99
C HIS A 272 4.63 -27.28 -9.99
N GLU A 273 4.91 -26.40 -9.02
CA GLU A 273 3.92 -25.88 -8.10
C GLU A 273 4.10 -24.38 -7.92
N ALA A 274 2.99 -23.66 -7.76
CA ALA A 274 2.99 -22.24 -7.54
C ALA A 274 1.92 -21.81 -6.54
N ARG A 275 2.23 -20.79 -5.73
CA ARG A 275 1.27 -20.18 -4.81
C ARG A 275 1.38 -18.68 -4.84
N ALA A 276 0.26 -17.99 -4.99
CA ALA A 276 0.15 -16.56 -4.87
C ALA A 276 -0.15 -16.16 -3.43
N LEU A 277 0.54 -15.11 -2.95
CA LEU A 277 0.30 -14.42 -1.69
C LEU A 277 -0.12 -12.99 -1.98
N GLY A 278 -1.21 -12.54 -1.40
CA GLY A 278 -1.78 -11.24 -1.65
C GLY A 278 -2.99 -10.96 -0.78
N ARG A 279 -3.78 -10.00 -1.20
CA ARG A 279 -5.12 -9.80 -0.68
C ARG A 279 -6.09 -10.60 -1.54
N HIS A 280 -6.92 -11.42 -0.91
CA HIS A 280 -7.85 -12.31 -1.60
C HIS A 280 -9.27 -11.78 -1.45
N PHE A 281 -9.99 -11.71 -2.57
CA PHE A 281 -11.31 -11.12 -2.64
C PHE A 281 -12.32 -12.10 -3.21
N ARG A 282 -13.56 -11.97 -2.75
CA ARG A 282 -14.73 -12.63 -3.34
C ARG A 282 -15.66 -11.56 -3.88
N PHE A 283 -16.24 -11.82 -5.05
CA PHE A 283 -17.33 -11.02 -5.57
C PHE A 283 -18.65 -11.55 -5.04
N GLU A 284 -19.43 -10.67 -4.42
CA GLU A 284 -20.78 -10.97 -3.92
C GLU A 284 -21.82 -10.10 -4.67
N ALA A 285 -23.05 -10.56 -4.75
CA ALA A 285 -24.12 -9.74 -5.31
C ALA A 285 -24.44 -8.57 -4.37
N GLY A 286 -24.35 -7.35 -4.86
CA GLY A 286 -24.72 -6.15 -4.13
C GLY A 286 -26.23 -5.96 -4.08
N ALA A 287 -26.72 -5.18 -3.10
CA ALA A 287 -28.13 -4.90 -2.87
C ALA A 287 -28.87 -4.27 -4.06
N HIS A 288 -28.15 -3.67 -5.00
CA HIS A 288 -28.69 -3.01 -6.18
C HIS A 288 -28.27 -3.69 -7.51
N GLY A 289 -27.96 -5.00 -7.45
CA GLY A 289 -27.59 -5.78 -8.65
C GLY A 289 -26.14 -5.61 -9.12
N GLY A 290 -25.34 -4.77 -8.46
CA GLY A 290 -23.91 -4.63 -8.70
C GLY A 290 -23.11 -5.78 -8.06
N LYS A 291 -21.84 -5.92 -8.45
CA LYS A 291 -20.88 -6.80 -7.79
C LYS A 291 -20.16 -6.03 -6.68
N VAL A 292 -20.10 -6.62 -5.50
CA VAL A 292 -19.34 -6.11 -4.35
C VAL A 292 -18.14 -6.97 -4.13
N GLN A 293 -17.00 -6.36 -4.02
CA GLN A 293 -15.75 -7.01 -3.73
C GLN A 293 -15.53 -7.06 -2.22
N ARG A 294 -15.48 -8.26 -1.65
CA ARG A 294 -15.22 -8.46 -0.22
C ARG A 294 -13.87 -9.14 -0.04
N GLU A 295 -13.03 -8.55 0.79
CA GLU A 295 -11.80 -9.20 1.23
C GLU A 295 -12.11 -10.40 2.12
N ILE A 296 -11.56 -11.57 1.80
CA ILE A 296 -11.76 -12.81 2.53
C ILE A 296 -10.51 -13.26 3.29
N SER A 297 -9.34 -12.88 2.84
CA SER A 297 -8.07 -13.11 3.53
C SER A 297 -6.97 -12.21 3.00
N ASP A 298 -5.91 -12.06 3.80
CA ASP A 298 -4.66 -11.37 3.45
C ASP A 298 -3.49 -12.21 3.94
N ASP A 299 -2.73 -12.79 3.03
CA ASP A 299 -1.54 -13.59 3.32
C ASP A 299 -0.25 -12.95 2.78
N ARG A 300 -0.26 -11.63 2.56
CA ARG A 300 0.94 -10.86 2.26
C ARG A 300 1.97 -10.96 3.38
N VAL A 301 3.24 -10.77 3.04
CA VAL A 301 4.30 -10.74 4.05
C VAL A 301 4.19 -9.47 4.88
N GLN A 302 3.89 -9.61 6.19
CA GLN A 302 3.77 -8.52 7.14
C GLN A 302 4.04 -8.99 8.58
N GLY A 303 4.54 -8.10 9.42
CA GLY A 303 4.68 -8.32 10.87
C GLY A 303 5.77 -9.31 11.28
N GLY A 304 5.80 -10.51 10.75
CA GLY A 304 6.74 -11.58 11.14
C GLY A 304 7.05 -12.52 9.98
N PHE A 305 7.74 -13.62 10.32
CA PHE A 305 7.97 -14.71 9.37
C PHE A 305 6.73 -15.59 9.25
N GLN A 306 6.47 -16.00 8.02
CA GLN A 306 5.45 -17.00 7.68
C GLN A 306 6.05 -18.10 6.83
N GLN A 307 5.53 -19.33 6.97
CA GLN A 307 5.97 -20.46 6.20
C GLN A 307 4.95 -20.83 5.11
N VAL A 308 5.44 -21.07 3.91
CA VAL A 308 4.66 -21.57 2.78
C VAL A 308 5.27 -22.88 2.31
N VAL A 309 4.45 -23.91 2.16
CA VAL A 309 4.90 -25.21 1.68
C VAL A 309 4.29 -25.52 0.33
N LEU A 310 5.13 -25.87 -0.64
CA LEU A 310 4.73 -26.34 -1.97
C LEU A 310 5.01 -27.84 -2.07
N GLN A 311 4.00 -28.61 -2.48
CA GLN A 311 4.06 -30.06 -2.63
C GLN A 311 4.46 -30.43 -4.07
N LEU A 312 5.64 -31.00 -4.25
CA LEU A 312 6.22 -31.30 -5.56
C LEU A 312 6.18 -32.80 -5.91
N GLY A 313 5.81 -33.64 -4.93
CA GLY A 313 5.73 -35.08 -5.08
C GLY A 313 7.09 -35.80 -5.03
N PRO A 314 7.09 -37.12 -5.30
CA PRO A 314 8.24 -38.00 -5.05
C PRO A 314 9.52 -37.64 -5.81
N LEU A 315 9.41 -37.02 -6.96
CA LEU A 315 10.56 -36.60 -7.78
C LEU A 315 11.40 -35.54 -7.08
N ALA A 316 10.80 -34.75 -6.20
CA ALA A 316 11.49 -33.74 -5.40
C ALA A 316 12.62 -34.34 -4.52
N ARG A 317 12.55 -35.64 -4.18
CA ARG A 317 13.57 -36.29 -3.33
C ARG A 317 14.93 -36.41 -4.00
N SER A 318 14.95 -36.65 -5.31
CA SER A 318 16.17 -37.06 -6.03
C SER A 318 16.60 -36.11 -7.12
N GLN A 319 15.76 -35.16 -7.50
CA GLN A 319 16.03 -34.20 -8.58
C GLN A 319 16.39 -32.83 -8.04
N VAL A 320 16.96 -31.99 -8.86
CA VAL A 320 17.20 -30.58 -8.55
C VAL A 320 15.86 -29.85 -8.47
N ILE A 321 15.71 -29.01 -7.47
CA ILE A 321 14.58 -28.09 -7.37
C ILE A 321 15.10 -26.68 -7.65
N THR A 322 14.54 -26.00 -8.62
CA THR A 322 14.71 -24.56 -8.81
C THR A 322 13.49 -23.86 -8.23
N TRP A 323 13.71 -22.69 -7.66
CA TRP A 323 12.62 -21.91 -7.12
C TRP A 323 12.85 -20.41 -7.33
N ARG A 324 11.75 -19.67 -7.41
CA ARG A 324 11.76 -18.21 -7.48
C ARG A 324 10.54 -17.64 -6.79
N ILE A 325 10.67 -16.40 -6.34
CA ILE A 325 9.56 -15.59 -5.82
C ILE A 325 9.49 -14.34 -6.69
N GLU A 326 8.33 -14.13 -7.29
CA GLU A 326 8.05 -13.00 -8.16
C GLU A 326 7.12 -12.01 -7.46
N TRP A 327 7.49 -10.74 -7.43
CA TRP A 327 6.56 -9.67 -7.24
C TRP A 327 5.83 -9.42 -8.56
N GLN A 328 4.50 -9.41 -8.53
CA GLN A 328 3.69 -9.25 -9.73
C GLN A 328 2.73 -8.08 -9.60
N ARG A 329 2.64 -7.27 -10.64
CA ARG A 329 1.60 -6.30 -10.89
C ARG A 329 0.57 -6.94 -11.83
N VAL A 330 -0.57 -7.29 -11.29
CA VAL A 330 -1.66 -7.91 -12.04
C VAL A 330 -2.51 -6.80 -12.67
N GLN A 331 -2.84 -6.95 -13.93
CA GLN A 331 -3.72 -6.05 -14.65
C GLN A 331 -5.19 -6.41 -14.45
N SER A 332 -5.52 -7.69 -14.60
CA SER A 332 -6.88 -8.20 -14.42
C SER A 332 -6.85 -9.66 -13.96
N MET A 333 -7.95 -10.10 -13.36
CA MET A 333 -8.17 -11.48 -12.94
C MET A 333 -9.35 -12.09 -13.73
N HIS A 334 -9.16 -13.28 -14.25
CA HIS A 334 -10.19 -14.07 -14.91
C HIS A 334 -10.35 -15.42 -14.19
N GLY A 335 -11.15 -15.42 -13.12
CA GLY A 335 -11.17 -16.53 -12.17
C GLY A 335 -9.86 -16.59 -11.38
N GLU A 336 -9.14 -17.70 -11.47
CA GLU A 336 -7.80 -17.88 -10.87
C GLU A 336 -6.67 -17.38 -11.77
N ASP A 337 -6.93 -17.23 -13.08
CA ASP A 337 -5.95 -16.74 -14.05
C ASP A 337 -5.74 -15.24 -13.93
N ALA A 338 -4.48 -14.83 -14.01
CA ALA A 338 -4.09 -13.41 -13.93
C ALA A 338 -3.40 -12.97 -15.22
N VAL A 339 -3.80 -11.82 -15.73
CA VAL A 339 -3.04 -11.09 -16.74
C VAL A 339 -1.99 -10.26 -16.04
N ILE A 340 -0.72 -10.58 -16.26
CA ILE A 340 0.41 -9.92 -15.60
C ILE A 340 0.89 -8.76 -16.46
N ALA A 341 0.92 -7.57 -15.87
CA ALA A 341 1.46 -6.37 -16.51
C ALA A 341 2.98 -6.26 -16.31
N ASP A 342 3.43 -6.51 -15.06
CA ASP A 342 4.84 -6.46 -14.70
C ASP A 342 5.15 -7.59 -13.71
N ALA A 343 6.35 -8.17 -13.83
CA ALA A 343 6.88 -9.14 -12.88
C ALA A 343 8.36 -8.89 -12.59
N VAL A 344 8.76 -9.02 -11.32
CA VAL A 344 10.15 -8.88 -10.88
C VAL A 344 10.50 -10.04 -9.97
N VAL A 345 11.54 -10.80 -10.31
CA VAL A 345 12.09 -11.83 -9.42
C VAL A 345 12.76 -11.15 -8.24
N VAL A 346 12.19 -11.36 -7.04
CA VAL A 346 12.67 -10.76 -5.79
C VAL A 346 13.56 -11.71 -4.99
N ALA A 347 13.41 -13.03 -5.18
CA ALA A 347 14.30 -14.05 -4.64
C ALA A 347 14.27 -15.29 -5.53
N GLU A 348 15.38 -16.01 -5.61
CA GLU A 348 15.48 -17.26 -6.37
C GLU A 348 16.60 -18.14 -5.82
N GLY A 349 16.57 -19.43 -6.15
CA GLY A 349 17.62 -20.35 -5.77
C GLY A 349 17.45 -21.76 -6.31
N ARG A 350 18.37 -22.63 -5.87
CA ARG A 350 18.39 -24.06 -6.24
C ARG A 350 18.62 -24.89 -4.97
N LEU A 351 17.90 -26.00 -4.89
CA LEU A 351 18.06 -27.01 -3.84
C LEU A 351 18.54 -28.30 -4.51
N LEU A 352 19.74 -28.72 -4.16
CA LEU A 352 20.31 -29.97 -4.65
C LEU A 352 19.69 -31.16 -3.93
N PRO A 353 19.64 -32.34 -4.55
CA PRO A 353 19.25 -33.57 -3.87
C PRO A 353 20.19 -33.84 -2.69
N GLU A 354 19.63 -34.39 -1.61
CA GLU A 354 20.47 -34.88 -0.53
C GLU A 354 21.34 -36.03 -1.04
N LYS A 355 22.65 -35.93 -0.81
CA LYS A 355 23.53 -37.07 -1.09
C LYS A 355 23.04 -38.23 -0.25
N ARG A 356 22.54 -39.31 -0.86
CA ARG A 356 22.28 -40.54 -0.14
C ARG A 356 23.57 -40.89 0.61
N GLY A 357 23.54 -40.79 1.93
CA GLY A 357 24.65 -41.19 2.74
C GLY A 357 24.97 -42.67 2.38
N ALA A 358 26.19 -42.91 1.96
CA ALA A 358 26.66 -44.29 1.80
C ALA A 358 26.41 -44.99 3.15
N SER A 359 25.40 -45.86 3.17
CA SER A 359 25.18 -46.72 4.34
C SER A 359 26.45 -47.48 4.58
N ARG A 360 27.10 -47.18 5.73
CA ARG A 360 28.22 -47.93 6.20
C ARG A 360 27.74 -49.29 6.73
#